data_f48441de03d624a479e6e967de78092b
#
_entry.id   f48441de03d624a479e6e967de78092b
#
_cell.length_a   1.000
_cell.length_b   1.000
_cell.length_c   1.000
_cell.angle_alpha   90.00
_cell.angle_beta   90.00
_cell.angle_gamma   90.00
#
_symmetry.space_group_name_H-M   'P 1'
#
loop_
_entity.id
_entity.type
_entity.pdbx_description
1 polymer ?
#
loop_
_entity_poly.entity_id
_entity_poly.type
_entity_poly.pdbx_seq_one_letter_code
_entity_poly.pdbx_strand_id
1 'polypeptide(L)'
;RTLLAKSHCDDYIMNEIKADKEEIKRLFGSVNPVKPARLQFYDLFITDETRQLFANIETDTYMGEIKFENTINRVDGSANPRQIERVPAGTIFTFKVAYNIESEAEVAEDMNILKDGLDLLGIDYLGGHGSRGYGRVSISIDDVKSVGNSTINTQDLLDILRK
;
A
#
# COMPACT_ATOMS: atom_id res chain seq x y z
N ARG A 1 7.16 -1.84 0.74
CA ARG A 1 8.52 -2.25 1.03
C ARG A 1 8.58 -3.56 1.83
N THR A 2 7.98 -3.63 3.00
CA THR A 2 8.08 -4.80 3.90
C THR A 2 7.64 -6.11 3.25
N LEU A 3 6.54 -6.11 2.50
CA LEU A 3 6.05 -7.29 1.78
C LEU A 3 7.03 -7.75 0.70
N LEU A 4 7.54 -6.82 -0.11
CA LEU A 4 8.55 -7.11 -1.13
C LEU A 4 9.84 -7.63 -0.50
N ALA A 5 10.33 -7.01 0.58
CA ALA A 5 11.52 -7.47 1.26
C ALA A 5 11.36 -8.90 1.80
N LYS A 6 10.18 -9.26 2.31
CA LYS A 6 9.88 -10.62 2.76
C LYS A 6 9.77 -11.61 1.60
N SER A 7 9.12 -11.24 0.50
CA SER A 7 8.94 -12.14 -0.65
C SER A 7 10.25 -12.43 -1.39
N HIS A 8 11.21 -11.49 -1.32
CA HIS A 8 12.54 -11.63 -1.93
C HIS A 8 13.63 -12.13 -0.97
N CYS A 9 13.26 -12.51 0.26
CA CYS A 9 14.17 -13.04 1.26
C CYS A 9 14.14 -14.56 1.24
N ASP A 10 15.32 -15.19 1.16
CA ASP A 10 15.43 -16.66 1.12
C ASP A 10 15.04 -17.33 2.46
N ASP A 11 15.14 -16.60 3.57
CA ASP A 11 14.97 -17.14 4.92
C ASP A 11 13.60 -16.84 5.58
N TYR A 12 12.68 -16.18 4.92
CA TYR A 12 11.40 -15.70 5.50
C TYR A 12 11.54 -14.83 6.76
N ILE A 13 12.76 -14.57 7.19
CA ILE A 13 13.07 -13.69 8.32
C ILE A 13 13.21 -12.28 7.77
N MET A 14 12.53 -11.34 8.42
CA MET A 14 12.66 -9.92 8.07
C MET A 14 14.08 -9.47 8.37
N ASN A 15 14.91 -9.41 7.34
CA ASN A 15 16.24 -8.85 7.44
C ASN A 15 16.17 -7.36 7.81
N GLU A 16 17.22 -6.86 8.43
CA GLU A 16 17.37 -5.44 8.65
C GLU A 16 17.26 -4.69 7.30
N ILE A 17 16.78 -3.46 7.32
CA ILE A 17 16.67 -2.57 6.13
C ILE A 17 17.99 -2.49 5.35
N LYS A 18 19.12 -2.64 6.03
CA LYS A 18 20.44 -2.68 5.40
C LYS A 18 20.65 -3.86 4.45
N ALA A 19 19.94 -4.95 4.66
CA ALA A 19 20.05 -6.18 3.88
C ALA A 19 19.07 -6.23 2.69
N ASP A 20 18.26 -5.18 2.47
CA ASP A 20 17.38 -5.09 1.30
C ASP A 20 18.21 -5.17 0.01
N LYS A 21 17.65 -5.82 -1.00
CA LYS A 21 18.24 -5.87 -2.34
C LYS A 21 18.31 -4.48 -2.96
N GLU A 22 19.23 -4.28 -3.89
CA GLU A 22 19.51 -2.96 -4.49
C GLU A 22 18.29 -2.36 -5.19
N GLU A 23 17.47 -3.17 -5.84
CA GLU A 23 16.23 -2.74 -6.48
C GLU A 23 15.20 -2.21 -5.47
N ILE A 24 15.13 -2.79 -4.27
CA ILE A 24 14.27 -2.29 -3.19
C ILE A 24 14.81 -0.99 -2.61
N LYS A 25 16.15 -0.89 -2.44
CA LYS A 25 16.81 0.33 -1.96
C LYS A 25 16.62 1.51 -2.90
N ARG A 26 16.69 1.30 -4.23
CA ARG A 26 16.47 2.38 -5.18
C ARG A 26 15.01 2.82 -5.26
N LEU A 27 14.05 1.92 -5.07
CA LEU A 27 12.63 2.25 -5.06
C LEU A 27 12.21 3.02 -3.81
N PHE A 28 12.62 2.54 -2.63
CA PHE A 28 12.16 3.05 -1.32
C PHE A 28 13.18 3.89 -0.56
N GLY A 29 14.38 4.02 -1.09
CA GLY A 29 15.49 4.73 -0.47
C GLY A 29 16.27 3.88 0.54
N SER A 30 17.48 4.33 0.84
CA SER A 30 18.38 3.70 1.81
C SER A 30 19.20 4.76 2.55
N VAL A 31 19.55 4.47 3.80
CA VAL A 31 20.41 5.33 4.63
C VAL A 31 21.88 4.91 4.54
N ASN A 32 22.15 3.62 4.29
CA ASN A 32 23.51 3.11 4.18
C ASN A 32 23.63 2.04 3.07
N PRO A 33 24.19 2.35 1.89
CA PRO A 33 24.58 3.69 1.44
C PRO A 33 23.38 4.62 1.30
N VAL A 34 23.57 5.93 1.38
CA VAL A 34 22.51 6.92 1.17
C VAL A 34 22.05 6.86 -0.28
N LYS A 35 20.78 6.52 -0.47
CA LYS A 35 20.11 6.53 -1.77
C LYS A 35 18.74 7.20 -1.63
N PRO A 36 18.39 8.19 -2.47
CA PRO A 36 17.05 8.74 -2.50
C PRO A 36 16.06 7.70 -2.99
N ALA A 37 14.81 7.78 -2.52
CA ALA A 37 13.73 6.95 -3.04
C ALA A 37 13.29 7.45 -4.42
N ARG A 38 13.10 6.54 -5.37
CA ARG A 38 12.49 6.85 -6.67
C ARG A 38 10.97 6.96 -6.58
N LEU A 39 10.35 6.23 -5.64
CA LEU A 39 8.91 6.27 -5.41
C LEU A 39 8.55 7.35 -4.39
N GLN A 40 7.53 8.14 -4.72
CA GLN A 40 6.90 9.10 -3.83
C GLN A 40 5.41 8.78 -3.75
N PHE A 41 4.94 8.47 -2.54
CA PHE A 41 3.54 8.18 -2.26
C PHE A 41 2.87 9.44 -1.74
N TYR A 42 1.69 9.73 -2.28
CA TYR A 42 0.88 10.86 -1.85
C TYR A 42 -0.24 10.40 -0.92
N ASP A 43 -0.83 11.35 -0.22
CA ASP A 43 -1.99 11.08 0.62
C ASP A 43 -3.15 10.52 -0.20
N LEU A 44 -3.89 9.61 0.41
CA LEU A 44 -5.08 9.02 -0.17
C LEU A 44 -6.29 9.90 0.16
N PHE A 45 -6.98 10.36 -0.87
CA PHE A 45 -8.24 11.10 -0.72
C PHE A 45 -9.40 10.23 -1.16
N ILE A 46 -10.48 10.27 -0.37
CA ILE A 46 -11.74 9.60 -0.74
C ILE A 46 -12.32 10.23 -2.00
N THR A 47 -12.87 9.38 -2.87
CA THR A 47 -13.54 9.83 -4.11
C THR A 47 -14.86 10.51 -3.82
N ASP A 48 -15.32 11.34 -4.77
CA ASP A 48 -16.63 11.98 -4.66
C ASP A 48 -17.78 10.96 -4.67
N GLU A 49 -17.62 9.84 -5.37
CA GLU A 49 -18.56 8.72 -5.34
C GLU A 49 -18.71 8.14 -3.93
N THR A 50 -17.61 7.92 -3.24
CA THR A 50 -17.62 7.50 -1.84
C THR A 50 -18.29 8.54 -0.94
N ARG A 51 -18.02 9.82 -1.15
CA ARG A 51 -18.67 10.90 -0.36
C ARG A 51 -20.17 10.90 -0.56
N GLN A 52 -20.65 10.75 -1.80
CA GLN A 52 -22.07 10.68 -2.10
C GLN A 52 -22.72 9.42 -1.52
N LEU A 53 -22.02 8.29 -1.58
CA LEU A 53 -22.49 7.04 -0.98
C LEU A 53 -22.74 7.21 0.52
N PHE A 54 -21.76 7.76 1.25
CA PHE A 54 -21.87 7.93 2.69
C PHE A 54 -22.66 9.14 3.15
N ALA A 55 -22.94 10.11 2.27
CA ALA A 55 -23.82 11.24 2.60
C ALA A 55 -25.26 10.82 2.99
N ASN A 56 -25.69 9.64 2.54
CA ASN A 56 -27.00 9.07 2.80
C ASN A 56 -26.99 7.93 3.81
N ILE A 57 -25.83 7.62 4.39
CA ILE A 57 -25.67 6.55 5.37
C ILE A 57 -25.26 7.18 6.70
N GLU A 58 -26.00 6.84 7.75
CA GLU A 58 -25.63 7.24 9.11
C GLU A 58 -24.41 6.42 9.55
N THR A 59 -23.28 7.10 9.81
CA THR A 59 -22.03 6.50 10.27
C THR A 59 -21.73 6.95 11.70
N ASP A 60 -21.02 6.13 12.48
CA ASP A 60 -20.69 6.41 13.88
C ASP A 60 -19.80 7.66 14.04
N THR A 61 -18.91 7.88 13.06
CA THR A 61 -18.03 9.06 12.96
C THR A 61 -18.09 9.60 11.55
N TYR A 62 -17.45 10.75 11.28
CA TYR A 62 -17.40 11.30 9.93
C TYR A 62 -16.74 10.29 8.98
N MET A 63 -17.56 9.61 8.18
CA MET A 63 -17.14 8.57 7.21
C MET A 63 -16.34 7.42 7.85
N GLY A 64 -16.59 7.14 9.11
CA GLY A 64 -15.96 6.10 9.91
C GLY A 64 -16.96 5.17 10.57
N GLU A 65 -16.49 4.00 10.95
CA GLU A 65 -17.26 2.96 11.66
C GLU A 65 -16.54 2.63 12.96
N ILE A 66 -17.25 2.66 14.09
CA ILE A 66 -16.72 2.25 15.40
C ILE A 66 -17.07 0.80 15.64
N LYS A 67 -16.07 -0.04 15.80
CA LYS A 67 -16.23 -1.43 16.17
C LYS A 67 -15.79 -1.68 17.61
N PHE A 68 -16.68 -2.31 18.38
CA PHE A 68 -16.38 -2.75 19.72
C PHE A 68 -15.77 -4.15 19.68
N GLU A 69 -14.62 -4.30 20.30
CA GLU A 69 -13.94 -5.59 20.46
C GLU A 69 -13.65 -5.85 21.92
N ASN A 70 -13.64 -7.12 22.29
CA ASN A 70 -13.31 -7.55 23.64
C ASN A 70 -12.18 -8.59 23.59
N THR A 71 -11.15 -8.38 24.38
CA THR A 71 -10.09 -9.36 24.57
C THR A 71 -10.28 -10.00 25.93
N ILE A 72 -10.47 -11.31 25.96
CA ILE A 72 -10.62 -12.08 27.19
C ILE A 72 -9.28 -12.71 27.54
N ASN A 73 -8.79 -12.41 28.76
CA ASN A 73 -7.65 -13.12 29.31
C ASN A 73 -8.10 -14.53 29.71
N ARG A 74 -7.50 -15.54 29.08
CA ARG A 74 -7.90 -16.93 29.32
C ARG A 74 -7.44 -17.50 30.65
N VAL A 75 -6.57 -16.81 31.37
CA VAL A 75 -6.04 -17.27 32.67
C VAL A 75 -6.97 -16.87 33.80
N ASP A 76 -7.44 -15.62 33.84
CA ASP A 76 -8.25 -15.06 34.90
C ASP A 76 -9.69 -14.70 34.50
N GLY A 77 -10.04 -14.86 33.22
CA GLY A 77 -11.36 -14.54 32.69
C GLY A 77 -11.65 -13.04 32.57
N SER A 78 -10.68 -12.17 32.86
CA SER A 78 -10.88 -10.72 32.76
C SER A 78 -11.11 -10.30 31.32
N ALA A 79 -12.05 -9.35 31.13
CA ALA A 79 -12.39 -8.77 29.85
C ALA A 79 -11.77 -7.37 29.70
N ASN A 80 -11.14 -7.11 28.56
CA ASN A 80 -10.61 -5.79 28.22
C ASN A 80 -11.32 -5.26 26.96
N PRO A 81 -12.43 -4.52 27.13
CA PRO A 81 -13.17 -3.94 26.01
C PRO A 81 -12.36 -2.78 25.41
N ARG A 82 -12.41 -2.67 24.07
CA ARG A 82 -11.79 -1.59 23.32
C ARG A 82 -12.65 -1.19 22.15
N GLN A 83 -12.51 0.05 21.74
CA GLN A 83 -13.13 0.59 20.53
C GLN A 83 -12.05 0.74 19.46
N ILE A 84 -12.39 0.39 18.25
CA ILE A 84 -11.52 0.55 17.08
C ILE A 84 -12.32 1.29 16.03
N GLU A 85 -11.82 2.44 15.63
CA GLU A 85 -12.33 3.15 14.47
C GLU A 85 -11.71 2.56 13.21
N ARG A 86 -12.52 2.32 12.19
CA ARG A 86 -12.09 1.80 10.91
C ARG A 86 -12.81 2.47 9.75
N VAL A 87 -12.18 2.41 8.60
CA VAL A 87 -12.76 2.80 7.32
C VAL A 87 -13.84 1.80 6.95
N PRO A 88 -15.08 2.22 6.61
CA PRO A 88 -16.14 1.32 6.18
C PRO A 88 -15.78 0.57 4.90
N ALA A 89 -16.29 -0.65 4.77
CA ALA A 89 -16.14 -1.43 3.56
C ALA A 89 -16.78 -0.73 2.35
N GLY A 90 -16.14 -0.82 1.19
CA GLY A 90 -16.60 -0.15 -0.03
C GLY A 90 -16.12 1.30 -0.20
N THR A 91 -15.32 1.81 0.74
CA THR A 91 -14.68 3.13 0.58
C THR A 91 -13.65 3.08 -0.54
N ILE A 92 -13.75 4.02 -1.47
CA ILE A 92 -12.82 4.17 -2.59
C ILE A 92 -11.94 5.39 -2.36
N PHE A 93 -10.63 5.20 -2.51
CA PHE A 93 -9.63 6.24 -2.41
C PHE A 93 -8.91 6.46 -3.73
N THR A 94 -8.57 7.72 -4.01
CA THR A 94 -7.64 8.02 -5.10
C THR A 94 -6.22 7.75 -4.64
N PHE A 95 -5.55 6.83 -5.33
CA PHE A 95 -4.16 6.46 -5.10
C PHE A 95 -3.25 7.16 -6.13
N LYS A 96 -2.21 7.83 -5.66
CA LYS A 96 -1.24 8.51 -6.52
C LYS A 96 0.18 8.20 -6.07
N VAL A 97 1.01 7.79 -7.03
CA VAL A 97 2.45 7.57 -6.85
C VAL A 97 3.19 8.32 -7.94
N ALA A 98 4.28 9.00 -7.59
CA ALA A 98 5.24 9.50 -8.56
C ALA A 98 6.49 8.62 -8.53
N TYR A 99 7.06 8.40 -9.70
CA TYR A 99 8.31 7.68 -9.88
C TYR A 99 9.34 8.56 -10.59
N ASN A 100 10.50 8.76 -9.98
CA ASN A 100 11.61 9.50 -10.55
C ASN A 100 12.43 8.59 -11.46
N ILE A 101 12.49 8.93 -12.75
CA ILE A 101 13.29 8.21 -13.74
C ILE A 101 14.74 8.69 -13.62
N GLU A 102 15.61 7.86 -13.05
CA GLU A 102 17.06 8.10 -13.02
C GLU A 102 17.78 7.35 -14.14
N SER A 103 17.24 6.19 -14.53
CA SER A 103 17.75 5.35 -15.60
C SER A 103 16.59 4.74 -16.37
N GLU A 104 16.46 5.04 -17.66
CA GLU A 104 15.38 4.47 -18.50
C GLU A 104 15.47 2.94 -18.61
N ALA A 105 16.69 2.38 -18.55
CA ALA A 105 16.90 0.94 -18.62
C ALA A 105 16.32 0.16 -17.43
N GLU A 106 16.15 0.80 -16.27
CA GLU A 106 15.66 0.16 -15.03
C GLU A 106 14.16 0.34 -14.82
N VAL A 107 13.50 1.19 -15.60
CA VAL A 107 12.09 1.54 -15.38
C VAL A 107 11.17 0.33 -15.47
N ALA A 108 11.35 -0.52 -16.46
CA ALA A 108 10.50 -1.71 -16.63
C ALA A 108 10.64 -2.70 -15.44
N GLU A 109 11.87 -2.89 -14.95
CA GLU A 109 12.14 -3.70 -13.77
C GLU A 109 11.49 -3.09 -12.52
N ASP A 110 11.68 -1.79 -12.31
CA ASP A 110 11.11 -1.06 -11.18
C ASP A 110 9.56 -1.11 -11.18
N MET A 111 8.93 -1.02 -12.34
CA MET A 111 7.47 -1.13 -12.45
C MET A 111 6.97 -2.54 -12.17
N ASN A 112 7.68 -3.58 -12.60
CA ASN A 112 7.33 -4.96 -12.23
C ASN A 112 7.43 -5.16 -10.70
N ILE A 113 8.49 -4.67 -10.06
CA ILE A 113 8.64 -4.77 -8.60
C ILE A 113 7.53 -3.99 -7.88
N LEU A 114 7.17 -2.80 -8.37
CA LEU A 114 6.06 -2.04 -7.81
C LEU A 114 4.75 -2.83 -7.94
N LYS A 115 4.49 -3.43 -9.10
CA LYS A 115 3.32 -4.27 -9.36
C LYS A 115 3.27 -5.46 -8.37
N ASP A 116 4.36 -6.19 -8.22
CA ASP A 116 4.46 -7.30 -7.25
C ASP A 116 4.13 -6.82 -5.82
N GLY A 117 4.61 -5.63 -5.45
CA GLY A 117 4.31 -5.03 -4.15
C GLY A 117 2.84 -4.68 -3.96
N LEU A 118 2.17 -4.22 -5.01
CA LEU A 118 0.73 -3.90 -4.99
C LEU A 118 -0.11 -5.19 -4.93
N ASP A 119 0.27 -6.22 -5.67
CA ASP A 119 -0.39 -7.52 -5.63
C ASP A 119 -0.28 -8.19 -4.26
N LEU A 120 0.92 -8.18 -3.68
CA LEU A 120 1.15 -8.66 -2.32
C LEU A 120 0.31 -7.90 -1.30
N LEU A 121 0.14 -6.58 -1.46
CA LEU A 121 -0.71 -5.78 -0.60
C LEU A 121 -2.20 -6.16 -0.74
N GLY A 122 -2.65 -6.49 -1.95
CA GLY A 122 -4.02 -6.98 -2.19
C GLY A 122 -4.31 -8.33 -1.53
N ILE A 123 -3.29 -9.18 -1.40
CA ILE A 123 -3.39 -10.49 -0.71
C ILE A 123 -3.30 -10.33 0.81
N ASP A 124 -2.46 -9.40 1.28
CA ASP A 124 -2.27 -9.12 2.70
C ASP A 124 -3.32 -8.11 3.21
N TYR A 125 -2.93 -7.12 3.98
CA TYR A 125 -3.82 -6.08 4.50
C TYR A 125 -3.09 -4.74 4.66
N LEU A 126 -3.85 -3.66 4.56
CA LEU A 126 -3.39 -2.31 4.84
C LEU A 126 -3.79 -1.91 6.27
N GLY A 127 -2.86 -1.33 7.02
CA GLY A 127 -3.12 -0.89 8.40
C GLY A 127 -2.98 -2.01 9.44
N GLY A 128 -3.91 -2.07 10.38
CA GLY A 128 -3.88 -3.01 11.49
C GLY A 128 -4.99 -4.07 11.45
N HIS A 129 -4.90 -5.04 12.37
CA HIS A 129 -5.92 -6.06 12.61
C HIS A 129 -6.25 -6.98 11.41
N GLY A 130 -5.30 -7.18 10.49
CA GLY A 130 -5.48 -8.02 9.31
C GLY A 130 -5.88 -9.46 9.64
N SER A 131 -5.36 -10.04 10.73
CA SER A 131 -5.76 -11.38 11.21
C SER A 131 -7.23 -11.47 11.65
N ARG A 132 -7.93 -10.33 11.78
CA ARG A 132 -9.37 -10.22 12.07
C ARG A 132 -10.18 -9.75 10.87
N GLY A 133 -9.59 -9.81 9.67
CA GLY A 133 -10.25 -9.48 8.41
C GLY A 133 -10.34 -7.99 8.10
N TYR A 134 -9.56 -7.14 8.77
CA TYR A 134 -9.50 -5.71 8.44
C TYR A 134 -8.44 -5.43 7.38
N GLY A 135 -8.59 -4.27 6.72
CA GLY A 135 -7.59 -3.75 5.80
C GLY A 135 -7.48 -4.46 4.46
N ARG A 136 -8.47 -5.26 4.08
CA ARG A 136 -8.53 -5.84 2.73
C ARG A 136 -8.74 -4.73 1.72
N VAL A 137 -7.86 -4.66 0.71
CA VAL A 137 -7.89 -3.64 -0.34
C VAL A 137 -7.82 -4.29 -1.71
N SER A 138 -8.43 -3.64 -2.68
CA SER A 138 -8.25 -3.93 -4.10
C SER A 138 -7.66 -2.69 -4.76
N ILE A 139 -6.64 -2.86 -5.57
CA ILE A 139 -5.91 -1.76 -6.20
C ILE A 139 -6.08 -1.88 -7.70
N SER A 140 -6.49 -0.80 -8.35
CA SER A 140 -6.54 -0.68 -9.81
C SER A 140 -5.70 0.52 -10.25
N ILE A 141 -5.02 0.38 -11.37
CA ILE A 141 -4.23 1.45 -11.98
C ILE A 141 -5.00 1.97 -13.19
N ASP A 142 -5.44 3.22 -13.12
CA ASP A 142 -6.27 3.82 -14.16
C ASP A 142 -5.42 4.45 -15.26
N ASP A 143 -4.33 5.13 -14.92
CA ASP A 143 -3.53 5.90 -15.86
C ASP A 143 -2.07 6.03 -15.41
N VAL A 144 -1.18 6.17 -16.39
CA VAL A 144 0.24 6.49 -16.22
C VAL A 144 0.60 7.68 -17.09
N LYS A 145 1.11 8.73 -16.46
CA LYS A 145 1.52 9.97 -17.15
C LYS A 145 3.01 10.18 -17.02
N SER A 146 3.66 10.48 -18.13
CA SER A 146 5.04 10.95 -18.14
C SER A 146 5.08 12.48 -18.07
N VAL A 147 6.01 13.01 -17.27
CA VAL A 147 6.27 14.44 -17.16
C VAL A 147 7.75 14.69 -17.47
N GLY A 148 8.03 15.58 -18.39
CA GLY A 148 9.40 15.89 -18.85
C GLY A 148 9.73 15.22 -20.20
N ASN A 149 11.02 15.13 -20.50
CA ASN A 149 11.54 14.67 -21.79
C ASN A 149 11.91 13.18 -21.77
N SER A 150 11.06 12.32 -21.22
CA SER A 150 11.28 10.89 -21.24
C SER A 150 10.85 10.27 -22.57
N THR A 151 11.61 9.30 -23.06
CA THR A 151 11.28 8.52 -24.28
C THR A 151 10.42 7.29 -23.96
N ILE A 152 10.10 7.07 -22.70
CA ILE A 152 9.38 5.88 -22.23
C ILE A 152 7.91 5.92 -22.67
N ASN A 153 7.46 4.82 -23.23
CA ASN A 153 6.06 4.62 -23.58
C ASN A 153 5.22 4.37 -22.31
N THR A 154 4.35 5.30 -21.97
CA THR A 154 3.47 5.19 -20.80
C THR A 154 2.46 4.05 -20.91
N GLN A 155 2.07 3.66 -22.13
CA GLN A 155 1.16 2.54 -22.33
C GLN A 155 1.81 1.20 -21.94
N ASP A 156 3.08 1.00 -22.27
CA ASP A 156 3.81 -0.21 -21.88
C ASP A 156 3.92 -0.33 -20.35
N LEU A 157 4.12 0.80 -19.65
CA LEU A 157 4.14 0.83 -18.19
C LEU A 157 2.76 0.54 -17.58
N LEU A 158 1.70 1.08 -18.19
CA LEU A 158 0.34 0.79 -17.77
C LEU A 158 0.00 -0.69 -17.94
N ASP A 159 0.43 -1.30 -19.03
CA ASP A 159 0.22 -2.71 -19.30
C ASP A 159 1.00 -3.62 -18.32
N ILE A 160 2.20 -3.21 -17.88
CA ILE A 160 2.94 -3.89 -16.80
C ILE A 160 2.15 -3.83 -15.50
N LEU A 161 1.68 -2.65 -15.11
CA LEU A 161 1.01 -2.43 -13.83
C LEU A 161 -0.41 -3.03 -13.75
N ARG A 162 -1.02 -3.38 -14.88
CA ARG A 162 -2.36 -3.98 -14.97
C ARG A 162 -2.37 -5.51 -15.12
N LYS A 163 -1.23 -6.11 -15.40
CA LYS A 163 -1.10 -7.58 -15.48
C LYS A 163 -1.34 -8.24 -14.12
#